data_bb068c49a638cd7cf8272f851f1bca4f
#
_entry.id   bb068c49a638cd7cf8272f851f1bca4f
#
_cell.length_a   1.000
_cell.length_b   1.000
_cell.length_c   1.000
_cell.angle_alpha   90.00
_cell.angle_beta   90.00
_cell.angle_gamma   90.00
#
_symmetry.space_group_name_H-M   'P 1'
#
loop_
_entity.id
_entity.type
_entity.pdbx_description
1 polymer ?
#
loop_
_entity_poly.entity_id
_entity_poly.type
_entity_poly.pdbx_seq_one_letter_code
_entity_poly.pdbx_strand_id
1 'polypeptide(L)'
;MWRWDLESVAELPAVRGALRARLDDVGFPSDSEDPVADRMILAFDELASNALRHGDRPVVATVIAGSGGWILDISDRARDTMPAPAVGRDPARGGLGLYLVARLAVAHGWYVDDVCKHVWACLPTTVEDPEPVFG
;
A
#
# COMPACT_ATOMS: atom_id res chain seq x y z
N MET A 1 -7.78 12.25 -4.26
CA MET A 1 -6.42 11.69 -4.19
C MET A 1 -5.71 12.21 -2.97
N TRP A 2 -5.07 11.34 -2.22
CA TRP A 2 -4.28 11.73 -1.06
C TRP A 2 -2.83 11.41 -1.34
N ARG A 3 -1.92 12.25 -0.87
CA ARG A 3 -0.51 12.09 -1.14
C ARG A 3 0.32 12.49 0.08
N TRP A 4 1.35 11.70 0.38
CA TRP A 4 2.30 12.01 1.43
C TRP A 4 3.71 11.80 0.92
N ASP A 5 4.59 12.76 1.22
CA ASP A 5 6.02 12.63 0.97
C ASP A 5 6.67 12.07 2.25
N LEU A 6 7.46 11.04 2.11
CA LEU A 6 8.05 10.33 3.24
C LEU A 6 9.57 10.37 3.16
N GLU A 7 10.22 10.61 4.28
CA GLU A 7 11.67 10.64 4.34
C GLU A 7 12.26 9.57 5.26
N SER A 8 11.51 9.11 6.26
CA SER A 8 12.00 8.08 7.16
C SER A 8 10.87 7.23 7.71
N VAL A 9 11.21 6.04 8.20
CA VAL A 9 10.23 5.16 8.85
C VAL A 9 9.66 5.80 10.12
N ALA A 10 10.35 6.76 10.72
CA ALA A 10 9.85 7.45 11.90
C ALA A 10 8.58 8.27 11.63
N GLU A 11 8.32 8.61 10.36
CA GLU A 11 7.11 9.34 9.98
C GLU A 11 5.89 8.46 9.82
N LEU A 12 6.08 7.14 9.71
CA LEU A 12 4.97 6.22 9.40
C LEU A 12 3.83 6.26 10.42
N PRO A 13 4.07 6.34 11.74
CA PRO A 13 2.95 6.43 12.68
C PRO A 13 2.06 7.64 12.43
N ALA A 14 2.63 8.80 12.15
CA ALA A 14 1.86 10.01 11.88
C ALA A 14 1.07 9.90 10.59
N VAL A 15 1.68 9.35 9.54
CA VAL A 15 1.00 9.19 8.25
C VAL A 15 -0.09 8.11 8.34
N ARG A 16 0.14 7.04 9.09
CA ARG A 16 -0.92 6.05 9.36
C ARG A 16 -2.13 6.70 10.01
N GLY A 17 -1.89 7.56 11.00
CA GLY A 17 -2.97 8.29 11.65
C GLY A 17 -3.72 9.21 10.70
N ALA A 18 -2.99 9.92 9.83
CA ALA A 18 -3.60 10.78 8.83
C ALA A 18 -4.43 9.96 7.83
N LEU A 19 -3.93 8.82 7.41
CA LEU A 19 -4.67 7.94 6.50
C LEU A 19 -5.92 7.39 7.15
N ARG A 20 -5.86 6.96 8.43
CA ARG A 20 -7.03 6.50 9.17
C ARG A 20 -8.09 7.60 9.24
N ALA A 21 -7.69 8.82 9.53
CA ALA A 21 -8.61 9.94 9.60
C ALA A 21 -9.29 10.20 8.27
N ARG A 22 -8.55 10.11 7.18
CA ARG A 22 -9.10 10.27 5.83
C ARG A 22 -10.10 9.17 5.49
N LEU A 23 -9.77 7.93 5.81
CA LEU A 23 -10.65 6.80 5.56
C LEU A 23 -11.93 6.90 6.40
N ASP A 24 -11.82 7.32 7.65
CA ASP A 24 -12.98 7.55 8.52
C ASP A 24 -13.89 8.62 7.92
N ASP A 25 -13.33 9.72 7.45
CA ASP A 25 -14.08 10.82 6.85
C ASP A 25 -14.87 10.41 5.61
N VAL A 26 -14.40 9.43 4.88
CA VAL A 26 -15.08 8.96 3.67
C VAL A 26 -15.89 7.68 3.89
N GLY A 27 -16.11 7.29 5.14
CA GLY A 27 -17.02 6.19 5.46
C GLY A 27 -16.39 4.83 5.74
N PHE A 28 -15.08 4.78 6.00
CA PHE A 28 -14.39 3.53 6.31
C PHE A 28 -13.69 3.62 7.67
N PRO A 29 -14.44 3.70 8.79
CA PRO A 29 -13.82 3.80 10.10
C PRO A 29 -13.13 2.51 10.49
N SER A 30 -12.00 2.63 11.20
CA SER A 30 -11.19 1.47 11.56
C SER A 30 -11.78 0.61 12.67
N ASP A 31 -12.78 1.13 13.37
CA ASP A 31 -13.48 0.39 14.44
C ASP A 31 -14.74 -0.32 13.96
N SER A 32 -15.01 -0.28 12.66
CA SER A 32 -16.16 -0.97 12.10
C SER A 32 -15.88 -2.46 11.94
N GLU A 33 -16.93 -3.23 11.72
CA GLU A 33 -16.77 -4.65 11.41
C GLU A 33 -16.14 -4.87 10.02
N ASP A 34 -16.13 -3.83 9.22
CA ASP A 34 -15.55 -3.88 7.90
C ASP A 34 -14.05 -3.62 7.99
N PRO A 35 -13.18 -4.55 7.60
CA PRO A 35 -11.73 -4.39 7.74
C PRO A 35 -11.09 -3.58 6.60
N VAL A 36 -11.83 -2.82 5.82
CA VAL A 36 -11.26 -2.06 4.70
C VAL A 36 -10.15 -1.12 5.16
N ALA A 37 -10.42 -0.33 6.21
CA ALA A 37 -9.43 0.61 6.71
C ALA A 37 -8.19 -0.11 7.25
N ASP A 38 -8.38 -1.19 7.99
CA ASP A 38 -7.26 -1.94 8.55
C ASP A 38 -6.40 -2.58 7.47
N ARG A 39 -7.02 -3.09 6.40
CA ARG A 39 -6.28 -3.65 5.27
C ARG A 39 -5.49 -2.59 4.53
N MET A 40 -6.10 -1.42 4.33
CA MET A 40 -5.43 -0.30 3.67
C MET A 40 -4.21 0.16 4.49
N ILE A 41 -4.38 0.29 5.81
CA ILE A 41 -3.31 0.71 6.70
C ILE A 41 -2.17 -0.31 6.69
N LEU A 42 -2.49 -1.59 6.72
CA LEU A 42 -1.48 -2.64 6.69
C LEU A 42 -0.72 -2.61 5.37
N ALA A 43 -1.43 -2.51 4.25
CA ALA A 43 -0.79 -2.45 2.94
C ALA A 43 0.10 -1.20 2.81
N PHE A 44 -0.40 -0.05 3.27
CA PHE A 44 0.38 1.18 3.27
C PHE A 44 1.67 1.02 4.07
N ASP A 45 1.55 0.50 5.28
CA ASP A 45 2.70 0.36 6.18
C ASP A 45 3.77 -0.55 5.57
N GLU A 46 3.35 -1.66 4.99
CA GLU A 46 4.28 -2.62 4.40
C GLU A 46 4.96 -2.07 3.15
N LEU A 47 4.21 -1.46 2.24
CA LEU A 47 4.78 -0.91 1.02
C LEU A 47 5.65 0.32 1.31
N ALA A 48 5.20 1.20 2.18
CA ALA A 48 5.95 2.42 2.51
C ALA A 48 7.24 2.08 3.29
N SER A 49 7.14 1.20 4.26
CA SER A 49 8.29 0.75 5.03
C SER A 49 9.33 0.07 4.13
N ASN A 50 8.86 -0.75 3.19
CA ASN A 50 9.73 -1.43 2.23
C ASN A 50 10.47 -0.42 1.34
N ALA A 51 9.76 0.57 0.83
CA ALA A 51 10.37 1.61 -0.01
C ALA A 51 11.39 2.46 0.77
N LEU A 52 11.08 2.78 2.03
CA LEU A 52 11.98 3.56 2.87
C LEU A 52 13.24 2.79 3.27
N ARG A 53 13.15 1.46 3.40
CA ARG A 53 14.29 0.63 3.77
C ARG A 53 15.16 0.25 2.58
N HIS A 54 14.54 -0.01 1.44
CA HIS A 54 15.23 -0.61 0.30
C HIS A 54 15.24 0.25 -0.95
N GLY A 55 14.39 1.26 -1.02
CA GLY A 55 14.34 2.16 -2.15
C GLY A 55 15.20 3.40 -1.96
N ASP A 56 15.14 4.29 -2.94
CA ASP A 56 15.85 5.57 -2.91
C ASP A 56 14.85 6.71 -2.77
N ARG A 57 15.18 7.67 -1.94
CA ARG A 57 14.34 8.86 -1.73
C ARG A 57 14.31 9.76 -2.95
N PRO A 58 13.26 10.53 -3.13
CA PRO A 58 12.09 10.64 -2.24
C PRO A 58 11.13 9.48 -2.40
N VAL A 59 10.48 9.12 -1.30
CA VAL A 59 9.40 8.13 -1.30
C VAL A 59 8.07 8.87 -1.24
N VAL A 60 7.16 8.55 -2.12
CA VAL A 60 5.85 9.21 -2.20
C VAL A 60 4.76 8.15 -2.12
N ALA A 61 3.84 8.34 -1.21
CA ALA A 61 2.66 7.50 -1.08
C ALA A 61 1.45 8.23 -1.65
N THR A 62 0.71 7.58 -2.53
CA THR A 62 -0.49 8.13 -3.14
C THR A 62 -1.63 7.14 -2.96
N VAL A 63 -2.79 7.64 -2.57
CA VAL A 63 -4.00 6.82 -2.44
C VAL A 63 -5.07 7.42 -3.35
N ILE A 64 -5.59 6.60 -4.25
CA ILE A 64 -6.55 7.03 -5.25
C ILE A 64 -7.79 6.17 -5.13
N ALA A 65 -8.96 6.79 -5.08
CA ALA A 65 -10.23 6.06 -5.10
C ALA A 65 -10.54 5.64 -6.53
N GLY A 66 -10.80 4.37 -6.73
CA GLY A 66 -11.25 3.84 -8.01
C GLY A 66 -12.64 3.24 -7.92
N SER A 67 -13.18 2.80 -9.02
CA SER A 67 -14.53 2.24 -9.07
C SER A 67 -14.62 0.87 -8.37
N GLY A 68 -13.55 0.12 -8.33
CA GLY A 68 -13.54 -1.20 -7.71
C GLY A 68 -12.76 -1.27 -6.41
N GLY A 69 -12.19 -0.17 -5.95
CA GLY A 69 -11.38 -0.18 -4.75
C GLY A 69 -10.48 1.02 -4.64
N TRP A 70 -9.57 0.97 -3.69
CA TRP A 70 -8.57 1.99 -3.48
C TRP A 70 -7.26 1.54 -4.12
N ILE A 71 -6.60 2.43 -4.83
CA ILE A 71 -5.27 2.16 -5.36
C ILE A 71 -4.26 2.86 -4.46
N LEU A 72 -3.35 2.07 -3.92
CA LEU A 72 -2.23 2.56 -3.15
C LEU A 72 -0.98 2.44 -4.02
N ASP A 73 -0.29 3.54 -4.22
CA ASP A 73 0.93 3.59 -5.04
C ASP A 73 2.05 4.17 -4.20
N ILE A 74 3.14 3.44 -4.08
CA ILE A 74 4.33 3.90 -3.36
C ILE A 74 5.46 4.00 -4.38
N SER A 75 5.99 5.19 -4.57
CA SER A 75 7.08 5.41 -5.51
C SER A 75 8.39 5.75 -4.81
N ASP A 76 9.49 5.33 -5.41
CA ASP A 76 10.84 5.70 -5.00
C ASP A 76 11.74 5.79 -6.24
N ARG A 77 12.98 6.21 -6.06
CA ARG A 77 13.91 6.41 -7.17
C ARG A 77 14.81 5.23 -7.50
N ALA A 78 14.66 4.11 -6.82
CA ALA A 78 15.48 2.92 -7.10
C ALA A 78 14.94 2.13 -8.27
N ARG A 79 15.00 2.71 -9.46
CA ARG A 79 14.43 2.11 -10.68
C ARG A 79 15.04 0.75 -11.04
N ASP A 80 16.27 0.52 -10.64
CA ASP A 80 16.98 -0.70 -11.00
C ASP A 80 16.81 -1.83 -9.99
N THR A 81 16.09 -1.59 -8.90
CA THR A 81 15.90 -2.58 -7.85
C THR A 81 14.48 -3.12 -7.92
N MET A 82 14.36 -4.39 -8.27
CA MET A 82 13.06 -5.04 -8.36
C MET A 82 12.48 -5.30 -6.97
N PRO A 83 11.23 -4.92 -6.70
CA PRO A 83 10.58 -5.33 -5.46
C PRO A 83 10.32 -6.83 -5.51
N ALA A 84 10.56 -7.52 -4.41
CA ALA A 84 10.33 -8.96 -4.35
C ALA A 84 9.85 -9.38 -2.96
N PRO A 85 8.88 -10.31 -2.89
CA PRO A 85 8.47 -10.88 -1.61
C PRO A 85 9.58 -11.74 -1.02
N ALA A 86 9.55 -11.92 0.29
CA ALA A 86 10.58 -12.66 1.01
C ALA A 86 10.34 -14.18 1.00
N VAL A 87 10.01 -14.74 -0.14
CA VAL A 87 9.78 -16.16 -0.24
C VAL A 87 11.09 -16.90 0.00
N GLY A 88 11.12 -17.72 1.05
CA GLY A 88 12.34 -18.48 1.37
C GLY A 88 13.43 -17.66 2.04
N ARG A 89 13.15 -16.40 2.43
CA ARG A 89 14.12 -15.57 3.12
C ARG A 89 13.71 -15.30 4.57
N ASP A 90 14.68 -14.89 5.36
CA ASP A 90 14.43 -14.47 6.72
C ASP A 90 13.51 -13.24 6.71
N PRO A 91 12.36 -13.29 7.40
CA PRO A 91 11.46 -12.14 7.47
C PRO A 91 12.13 -10.87 7.99
N ALA A 92 13.17 -10.99 8.81
CA ALA A 92 13.89 -9.83 9.32
C ALA A 92 14.60 -9.04 8.23
N ARG A 93 14.80 -9.62 7.05
CA ARG A 93 15.45 -8.94 5.94
C ARG A 93 14.49 -8.15 5.06
N GLY A 94 13.22 -8.15 5.41
CA GLY A 94 12.19 -7.46 4.63
C GLY A 94 11.67 -8.32 3.48
N GLY A 95 10.73 -7.79 2.74
CA GLY A 95 10.10 -8.49 1.62
C GLY A 95 8.88 -9.31 2.01
N LEU A 96 8.73 -9.67 3.29
CA LEU A 96 7.54 -10.37 3.77
C LEU A 96 6.30 -9.50 3.59
N GLY A 97 6.46 -8.20 3.75
CA GLY A 97 5.36 -7.26 3.57
C GLY A 97 4.77 -7.28 2.17
N LEU A 98 5.59 -7.41 1.13
CA LEU A 98 5.08 -7.52 -0.25
C LEU A 98 4.26 -8.79 -0.42
N TYR A 99 4.65 -9.87 0.23
CA TYR A 99 3.90 -11.12 0.20
C TYR A 99 2.53 -10.94 0.86
N LEU A 100 2.48 -10.25 2.00
CA LEU A 100 1.22 -9.97 2.69
C LEU A 100 0.31 -9.09 1.83
N VAL A 101 0.85 -8.06 1.22
CA VAL A 101 0.09 -7.17 0.35
C VAL A 101 -0.51 -7.94 -0.82
N ALA A 102 0.24 -8.85 -1.42
CA ALA A 102 -0.27 -9.68 -2.50
C ALA A 102 -1.50 -10.50 -2.08
N ARG A 103 -1.58 -10.87 -0.80
CA ARG A 103 -2.72 -11.60 -0.28
C ARG A 103 -3.92 -10.72 0.07
N LEU A 104 -3.68 -9.45 0.38
CA LEU A 104 -4.75 -8.51 0.74
C LEU A 104 -5.35 -7.83 -0.48
N ALA A 105 -4.57 -7.66 -1.53
CA ALA A 105 -4.97 -6.89 -2.71
C ALA A 105 -5.73 -7.75 -3.71
N VAL A 106 -6.66 -7.14 -4.44
CA VAL A 106 -7.33 -7.81 -5.56
C VAL A 106 -6.47 -7.73 -6.81
N ALA A 107 -5.54 -6.79 -6.87
CA ALA A 107 -4.54 -6.67 -7.93
C ALA A 107 -3.35 -5.91 -7.36
N HIS A 108 -2.16 -6.23 -7.82
CA HIS A 108 -0.95 -5.55 -7.40
C HIS A 108 0.10 -5.70 -8.50
N GLY A 109 1.12 -4.87 -8.43
CA GLY A 109 2.22 -4.96 -9.38
C GLY A 109 3.23 -3.86 -9.16
N TRP A 110 4.11 -3.70 -10.12
CA TRP A 110 5.08 -2.62 -10.09
C TRP A 110 5.45 -2.23 -11.52
N TYR A 111 5.91 -1.01 -11.67
CA TYR A 111 6.40 -0.52 -12.95
C TYR A 111 7.40 0.60 -12.71
N VAL A 112 8.14 0.97 -13.73
CA VAL A 112 9.04 2.11 -13.68
C VAL A 112 8.62 3.11 -14.75
N ASP A 113 8.70 4.39 -14.40
CA ASP A 113 8.59 5.47 -15.36
C ASP A 113 9.99 6.10 -15.58
N ASP A 114 10.05 7.29 -16.14
CA ASP A 114 11.33 7.93 -16.43
C ASP A 114 12.14 8.30 -15.20
N VAL A 115 11.50 8.39 -14.05
CA VAL A 115 12.12 8.89 -12.83
C VAL A 115 12.05 7.90 -11.68
N CYS A 116 10.95 7.20 -11.54
CA CYS A 116 10.64 6.41 -10.35
C CYS A 116 10.25 4.97 -10.63
N LYS A 117 10.41 4.15 -9.61
CA LYS A 117 9.79 2.85 -9.53
C LYS A 117 8.50 3.02 -8.71
N HIS A 118 7.44 2.39 -9.15
CA HIS A 118 6.14 2.41 -8.48
C HIS A 118 5.76 1.00 -8.09
N VAL A 119 5.43 0.79 -6.82
CA VAL A 119 4.84 -0.46 -6.34
C VAL A 119 3.42 -0.14 -5.93
N TRP A 120 2.45 -0.85 -6.47
CA TRP A 120 1.05 -0.50 -6.26
C TRP A 120 0.23 -1.71 -5.85
N ALA A 121 -0.87 -1.44 -5.17
CA ALA A 121 -1.86 -2.44 -4.79
C ALA A 121 -3.25 -1.85 -4.90
N CYS A 122 -4.18 -2.64 -5.41
CA CYS A 122 -5.59 -2.29 -5.44
C CYS A 122 -6.29 -3.06 -4.34
N LEU A 123 -6.88 -2.34 -3.39
CA LEU A 123 -7.54 -2.92 -2.22
C LEU A 123 -9.04 -2.74 -2.36
N PRO A 124 -9.84 -3.77 -2.11
CA PRO A 124 -11.28 -3.66 -2.31
C PRO A 124 -11.90 -2.70 -1.31
N THR A 125 -12.94 -2.00 -1.74
CA THR A 125 -13.69 -1.10 -0.86
C THR A 125 -14.75 -1.83 -0.07
N THR A 126 -15.02 -3.10 -0.36
CA THR A 126 -15.92 -3.92 0.41
C THR A 126 -15.24 -5.23 0.74
N VAL A 127 -15.64 -5.84 1.84
CA VAL A 127 -15.18 -7.16 2.22
C VAL A 127 -16.24 -8.19 2.05
N GLU A 128 -17.35 -7.82 1.44
CA GLU A 128 -18.35 -8.81 1.11
C GLU A 128 -17.78 -9.73 0.06
N ASP A 129 -18.22 -10.98 0.11
CA ASP A 129 -17.86 -11.90 -0.93
C ASP A 129 -18.16 -11.27 -2.26
N PRO A 130 -17.22 -11.29 -3.16
CA PRO A 130 -17.43 -10.76 -4.45
C PRO A 130 -18.67 -11.38 -5.01
N GLU A 131 -19.63 -10.54 -5.32
CA GLU A 131 -20.71 -11.00 -6.09
C GLU A 131 -20.17 -11.70 -7.27
N PRO A 132 -20.71 -12.83 -7.55
CA PRO A 132 -20.33 -13.50 -8.74
C PRO A 132 -20.50 -12.51 -9.83
N VAL A 133 -19.42 -12.30 -10.45
CA VAL A 133 -19.42 -11.35 -11.39
C VAL A 133 -20.04 -11.88 -12.54
N PHE A 134 -21.11 -11.39 -12.80
CA PHE A 134 -21.67 -11.63 -13.96
C PHE A 134 -21.54 -10.60 -14.79
N GLY A 135 -21.00 -10.92 -15.17
CA GLY A 135 -20.91 -9.94 -16.09
C GLY A 135 -21.05 -9.01 -15.49
#